data_db3d2d71d7e5f12cfad62a2a92aa486c
#
_entry.id   db3d2d71d7e5f12cfad62a2a92aa486c
#
_cell.length_a   1.000
_cell.length_b   1.000
_cell.length_c   1.000
_cell.angle_alpha   90.00
_cell.angle_beta   90.00
_cell.angle_gamma   90.00
#
_symmetry.space_group_name_H-M   'P 1'
#
loop_
_entity.id
_entity.type
_entity.pdbx_description
1 polymer ?
#
loop_
_entity_poly.entity_id
_entity_poly.type
_entity_poly.pdbx_seq_one_letter_code
_entity_poly.pdbx_strand_id
1 'polypeptide(L)'
;MLDEIVLKEIPGHQKIYHRIGQDILIDQKINDWIKQLREKGRAGVRAPHEIEDISYIADEMRLIKSDFEIDMMRRSAKIASLAHNRAMKFVKPHMYEYELEAEIMHEFMSQGIRSPAYQSIIAAGGNACTLHYINNNSEIKDGDLILIDAGCELEGYASDITRTFPANGKYTKIQTDFYQMVLDAQSAALKMISTKHHWNEPHEAALSVLIDGFRDFGLCQGSREEIYETGAYKEFYMHRTGHWLGLDVHDAGEYKNVSKEWKQLKPGMTLTVEPGCYIRPSSKVPKEFWNIGIRIEDDVLVTQDGHEVLTKESPKTIESIEALMAK
;
A
#
# COMPACT_ATOMS: atom_id res chain seq x y z
N MET A 1 27.63 -3.29 28.07
CA MET A 1 27.68 -1.93 27.46
C MET A 1 26.32 -1.22 27.51
N LEU A 2 25.24 -1.75 26.86
CA LEU A 2 23.90 -1.10 26.93
C LEU A 2 23.38 -1.00 28.37
N ASP A 3 23.36 -2.13 29.09
CA ASP A 3 22.85 -2.18 30.47
C ASP A 3 23.58 -1.22 31.43
N GLU A 4 24.89 -1.07 31.27
CA GLU A 4 25.71 -0.15 32.08
C GLU A 4 25.35 1.32 31.80
N ILE A 5 25.15 1.66 30.52
CA ILE A 5 24.76 3.03 30.13
C ILE A 5 23.37 3.34 30.70
N VAL A 6 22.41 2.44 30.47
CA VAL A 6 21.04 2.64 30.88
C VAL A 6 20.90 2.74 32.39
N LEU A 7 21.54 1.84 33.16
CA LEU A 7 21.54 1.87 34.62
C LEU A 7 22.27 3.10 35.22
N LYS A 8 23.09 3.79 34.42
CA LYS A 8 23.72 5.05 34.81
C LYS A 8 22.83 6.26 34.52
N GLU A 9 22.13 6.26 33.36
CA GLU A 9 21.40 7.43 32.87
C GLU A 9 19.93 7.49 33.39
N ILE A 10 19.29 6.34 33.61
CA ILE A 10 17.87 6.29 34.04
C ILE A 10 17.61 6.75 35.49
N PRO A 11 18.50 6.58 36.48
CA PRO A 11 18.21 6.97 37.85
C PRO A 11 17.81 8.45 37.96
N GLY A 12 16.73 8.71 38.75
CA GLY A 12 16.23 10.06 38.96
C GLY A 12 15.19 10.55 37.95
N HIS A 13 15.06 9.91 36.82
CA HIS A 13 13.96 10.17 35.89
C HIS A 13 12.64 9.59 36.42
N GLN A 14 11.54 10.28 36.16
CA GLN A 14 10.20 9.83 36.59
C GLN A 14 9.63 8.81 35.60
N LYS A 15 9.90 8.99 34.31
CA LYS A 15 9.23 8.28 33.21
C LYS A 15 10.25 7.72 32.21
N ILE A 16 9.93 6.56 31.65
CA ILE A 16 10.57 5.98 30.49
C ILE A 16 9.56 6.02 29.34
N TYR A 17 9.98 6.56 28.20
CA TYR A 17 9.25 6.44 26.94
C TYR A 17 9.79 5.24 26.16
N HIS A 18 8.90 4.30 25.83
CA HIS A 18 9.29 3.08 25.14
C HIS A 18 8.12 2.56 24.29
N ARG A 19 8.42 1.99 23.16
CA ARG A 19 7.41 1.33 22.31
C ARG A 19 7.12 -0.06 22.86
N ILE A 20 6.06 -0.16 23.67
CA ILE A 20 5.71 -1.37 24.42
C ILE A 20 5.22 -2.47 23.47
N GLY A 21 5.74 -3.70 23.60
CA GLY A 21 5.29 -4.86 22.86
C GLY A 21 5.89 -5.01 21.46
N GLN A 22 6.73 -4.09 21.01
CA GLN A 22 7.41 -4.20 19.72
C GLN A 22 8.61 -5.16 19.78
N ASP A 23 9.39 -5.08 20.87
CA ASP A 23 10.53 -5.97 21.13
C ASP A 23 10.45 -6.51 22.57
N ILE A 24 10.05 -7.78 22.69
CA ILE A 24 9.90 -8.46 23.98
C ILE A 24 11.21 -8.47 24.79
N LEU A 25 12.37 -8.56 24.13
CA LEU A 25 13.66 -8.57 24.84
C LEU A 25 13.96 -7.21 25.46
N ILE A 26 13.65 -6.13 24.77
CA ILE A 26 13.80 -4.78 25.34
C ILE A 26 12.77 -4.54 26.45
N ASP A 27 11.52 -4.98 26.29
CA ASP A 27 10.50 -4.89 27.33
C ASP A 27 10.96 -5.60 28.63
N GLN A 28 11.53 -6.79 28.48
CA GLN A 28 12.11 -7.54 29.61
C GLN A 28 13.28 -6.80 30.25
N LYS A 29 14.20 -6.27 29.44
CA LYS A 29 15.34 -5.48 29.93
C LYS A 29 14.91 -4.25 30.72
N ILE A 30 13.90 -3.51 30.26
CA ILE A 30 13.37 -2.35 30.97
C ILE A 30 12.88 -2.76 32.37
N ASN A 31 12.13 -3.86 32.46
CA ASN A 31 11.68 -4.39 33.74
C ASN A 31 12.85 -4.76 34.67
N ASP A 32 13.89 -5.40 34.13
CA ASP A 32 15.08 -5.81 34.88
C ASP A 32 15.89 -4.59 35.36
N TRP A 33 16.06 -3.56 34.54
CA TRP A 33 16.71 -2.30 34.95
C TRP A 33 15.94 -1.60 36.05
N ILE A 34 14.63 -1.47 35.94
CA ILE A 34 13.79 -0.86 37.00
C ILE A 34 13.92 -1.67 38.30
N LYS A 35 13.92 -3.00 38.24
CA LYS A 35 14.10 -3.86 39.41
C LYS A 35 15.46 -3.62 40.07
N GLN A 36 16.55 -3.64 39.31
CA GLN A 36 17.90 -3.38 39.82
C GLN A 36 18.04 -1.98 40.47
N LEU A 37 17.39 -0.95 39.92
CA LEU A 37 17.39 0.38 40.49
C LEU A 37 16.59 0.45 41.79
N ARG A 38 15.44 -0.26 41.87
CA ARG A 38 14.64 -0.35 43.09
C ARG A 38 15.39 -1.04 44.24
N GLU A 39 16.21 -2.06 43.95
CA GLU A 39 17.08 -2.73 44.91
C GLU A 39 18.12 -1.77 45.54
N LYS A 40 18.53 -0.73 44.82
CA LYS A 40 19.44 0.34 45.27
C LYS A 40 18.75 1.49 46.02
N GLY A 41 17.45 1.38 46.28
CA GLY A 41 16.64 2.44 46.92
C GLY A 41 17.17 2.89 48.27
N ARG A 42 17.73 1.96 49.08
CA ARG A 42 18.38 2.29 50.35
C ARG A 42 19.64 3.15 50.21
N ALA A 43 20.27 3.14 49.02
CA ALA A 43 21.40 4.00 48.72
C ALA A 43 20.96 5.35 48.09
N GLY A 44 19.66 5.67 48.12
CA GLY A 44 19.10 6.93 47.62
C GLY A 44 18.83 6.94 46.10
N VAL A 45 18.97 5.80 45.41
CA VAL A 45 18.68 5.71 43.97
C VAL A 45 17.16 5.67 43.77
N ARG A 46 16.65 6.56 42.89
CA ARG A 46 15.25 6.58 42.50
C ARG A 46 15.08 5.93 41.11
N ALA A 47 14.30 4.86 41.06
CA ALA A 47 13.89 4.25 39.80
C ALA A 47 12.73 5.02 39.19
N PRO A 48 12.58 5.02 37.85
CA PRO A 48 11.35 5.47 37.20
C PRO A 48 10.14 4.71 37.70
N HIS A 49 9.00 5.39 37.75
CA HIS A 49 7.74 4.79 38.23
C HIS A 49 6.64 4.80 37.14
N GLU A 50 6.90 5.41 35.99
CA GLU A 50 6.01 5.42 34.83
C GLU A 50 6.74 4.85 33.60
N ILE A 51 6.02 4.04 32.83
CA ILE A 51 6.41 3.66 31.46
C ILE A 51 5.29 4.14 30.56
N GLU A 52 5.61 4.95 29.57
CA GLU A 52 4.64 5.48 28.60
C GLU A 52 4.99 4.98 27.20
N ASP A 53 3.98 4.46 26.51
CA ASP A 53 4.15 4.05 25.12
C ASP A 53 4.38 5.28 24.23
N ILE A 54 5.54 5.33 23.57
CA ILE A 54 5.90 6.43 22.67
C ILE A 54 5.23 6.33 21.30
N SER A 55 4.58 5.19 20.97
CA SER A 55 4.04 4.94 19.64
C SER A 55 3.10 6.05 19.20
N TYR A 56 2.19 6.47 20.08
CA TYR A 56 1.22 7.51 19.73
C TYR A 56 1.86 8.87 19.39
N ILE A 57 3.03 9.20 19.96
CA ILE A 57 3.78 10.42 19.60
C ILE A 57 4.53 10.21 18.30
N ALA A 58 5.30 9.13 18.21
CA ALA A 58 6.17 8.84 17.08
C ALA A 58 5.35 8.62 15.78
N ASP A 59 4.23 7.92 15.89
CA ASP A 59 3.36 7.62 14.76
C ASP A 59 2.66 8.89 14.24
N GLU A 60 2.22 9.79 15.12
CA GLU A 60 1.67 11.08 14.71
C GLU A 60 2.74 11.99 14.07
N MET A 61 3.99 11.94 14.54
CA MET A 61 5.10 12.68 13.92
C MET A 61 5.41 12.13 12.52
N ARG A 62 5.34 10.81 12.32
CA ARG A 62 5.56 10.16 11.01
C ARG A 62 4.43 10.42 10.02
N LEU A 63 3.21 10.64 10.51
CA LEU A 63 2.02 10.77 9.68
C LEU A 63 2.07 12.04 8.80
N ILE A 64 2.61 13.14 9.33
CA ILE A 64 2.75 14.41 8.59
C ILE A 64 4.20 14.55 8.12
N LYS A 65 4.39 14.42 6.82
CA LYS A 65 5.70 14.49 6.18
C LYS A 65 6.16 15.94 6.03
N SER A 66 7.42 16.18 6.33
CA SER A 66 8.11 17.44 6.01
C SER A 66 8.37 17.57 4.51
N ASP A 67 8.73 18.75 4.05
CA ASP A 67 9.04 19.01 2.63
C ASP A 67 10.20 18.12 2.12
N PHE A 68 11.20 17.84 2.98
CA PHE A 68 12.29 16.94 2.64
C PHE A 68 11.81 15.50 2.43
N GLU A 69 10.97 14.99 3.33
CA GLU A 69 10.38 13.64 3.22
C GLU A 69 9.53 13.51 1.97
N ILE A 70 8.71 14.52 1.69
CA ILE A 70 7.88 14.59 0.49
C ILE A 70 8.75 14.56 -0.79
N ASP A 71 9.89 15.27 -0.81
CA ASP A 71 10.81 15.22 -1.96
C ASP A 71 11.40 13.82 -2.16
N MET A 72 11.80 13.13 -1.08
CA MET A 72 12.27 11.76 -1.17
C MET A 72 11.18 10.82 -1.71
N MET A 73 9.95 10.95 -1.23
CA MET A 73 8.83 10.14 -1.69
C MET A 73 8.47 10.41 -3.16
N ARG A 74 8.52 11.67 -3.62
CA ARG A 74 8.34 12.00 -5.05
C ARG A 74 9.40 11.34 -5.93
N ARG A 75 10.65 11.33 -5.48
CA ARG A 75 11.75 10.69 -6.21
C ARG A 75 11.61 9.17 -6.21
N SER A 76 11.26 8.56 -5.08
CA SER A 76 10.97 7.13 -4.98
C SER A 76 9.82 6.73 -5.92
N ALA A 77 8.68 7.43 -5.85
CA ALA A 77 7.51 7.21 -6.71
C ALA A 77 7.83 7.37 -8.21
N LYS A 78 8.69 8.34 -8.58
CA LYS A 78 9.14 8.51 -9.96
C LYS A 78 9.95 7.31 -10.44
N ILE A 79 10.89 6.82 -9.64
CA ILE A 79 11.72 5.66 -10.00
C ILE A 79 10.84 4.41 -10.17
N ALA A 80 9.91 4.18 -9.24
CA ALA A 80 8.96 3.07 -9.36
C ALA A 80 8.08 3.20 -10.62
N SER A 81 7.59 4.39 -10.93
CA SER A 81 6.83 4.65 -12.17
C SER A 81 7.63 4.32 -13.43
N LEU A 82 8.93 4.66 -13.48
CA LEU A 82 9.81 4.35 -14.60
C LEU A 82 10.02 2.83 -14.74
N ALA A 83 10.13 2.11 -13.62
CA ALA A 83 10.26 0.65 -13.62
C ALA A 83 9.01 -0.03 -14.21
N HIS A 84 7.81 0.43 -13.82
CA HIS A 84 6.57 -0.07 -14.43
C HIS A 84 6.48 0.24 -15.91
N ASN A 85 6.86 1.44 -16.33
CA ASN A 85 6.90 1.83 -17.75
C ASN A 85 7.89 0.96 -18.54
N ARG A 86 9.02 0.59 -17.94
CA ARG A 86 10.00 -0.32 -18.51
C ARG A 86 9.41 -1.73 -18.68
N ALA A 87 8.78 -2.27 -17.65
CA ALA A 87 8.14 -3.59 -17.70
C ALA A 87 7.06 -3.66 -18.77
N MET A 88 6.19 -2.64 -18.89
CA MET A 88 5.16 -2.55 -19.95
C MET A 88 5.75 -2.57 -21.35
N LYS A 89 6.89 -1.91 -21.57
CA LYS A 89 7.58 -1.90 -22.89
C LYS A 89 8.31 -3.20 -23.20
N PHE A 90 8.75 -3.91 -22.17
CA PHE A 90 9.58 -5.10 -22.30
C PHE A 90 8.77 -6.37 -22.51
N VAL A 91 7.62 -6.48 -21.85
CA VAL A 91 6.80 -7.68 -21.81
C VAL A 91 6.45 -8.24 -23.18
N LYS A 92 6.42 -9.58 -23.27
CA LYS A 92 5.93 -10.36 -24.42
C LYS A 92 5.31 -11.66 -23.92
N PRO A 93 4.31 -12.21 -24.61
CA PRO A 93 3.86 -13.57 -24.37
C PRO A 93 5.01 -14.57 -24.39
N HIS A 94 4.91 -15.62 -23.60
CA HIS A 94 5.89 -16.70 -23.39
C HIS A 94 7.12 -16.34 -22.57
N MET A 95 7.19 -15.12 -22.01
CA MET A 95 8.12 -14.79 -20.93
C MET A 95 7.64 -15.36 -19.61
N TYR A 96 8.53 -15.43 -18.62
CA TYR A 96 8.18 -15.76 -17.26
C TYR A 96 8.06 -14.50 -16.40
N GLU A 97 7.24 -14.56 -15.34
CA GLU A 97 7.01 -13.45 -14.41
C GLU A 97 8.32 -12.91 -13.82
N TYR A 98 9.28 -13.78 -13.47
CA TYR A 98 10.59 -13.36 -12.94
C TYR A 98 11.44 -12.57 -13.95
N GLU A 99 11.20 -12.68 -15.25
CA GLU A 99 11.90 -11.86 -16.25
C GLU A 99 11.44 -10.39 -16.19
N LEU A 100 10.14 -10.17 -15.88
CA LEU A 100 9.63 -8.80 -15.62
C LEU A 100 10.11 -8.28 -14.26
N GLU A 101 10.19 -9.13 -13.24
CA GLU A 101 10.79 -8.76 -11.95
C GLU A 101 12.24 -8.29 -12.14
N ALA A 102 13.01 -8.97 -12.96
CA ALA A 102 14.38 -8.57 -13.29
C ALA A 102 14.44 -7.19 -13.97
N GLU A 103 13.47 -6.85 -14.82
CA GLU A 103 13.40 -5.53 -15.47
C GLU A 103 13.01 -4.42 -14.46
N ILE A 104 12.10 -4.69 -13.54
CA ILE A 104 11.78 -3.79 -12.42
C ILE A 104 13.04 -3.54 -11.58
N MET A 105 13.71 -4.60 -11.12
CA MET A 105 14.93 -4.50 -10.34
C MET A 105 16.08 -3.84 -11.08
N HIS A 106 16.20 -4.06 -12.40
CA HIS A 106 17.18 -3.37 -13.23
C HIS A 106 16.97 -1.85 -13.19
N GLU A 107 15.73 -1.38 -13.33
CA GLU A 107 15.44 0.06 -13.27
C GLU A 107 15.78 0.63 -11.90
N PHE A 108 15.37 -0.02 -10.80
CA PHE A 108 15.72 0.40 -9.45
C PHE A 108 17.24 0.51 -9.26
N MET A 109 17.98 -0.53 -9.65
CA MET A 109 19.44 -0.56 -9.51
C MET A 109 20.14 0.47 -10.39
N SER A 110 19.64 0.75 -11.59
CA SER A 110 20.19 1.75 -12.48
C SER A 110 20.05 3.18 -11.95
N GLN A 111 19.06 3.39 -11.05
CA GLN A 111 18.86 4.64 -10.32
C GLN A 111 19.56 4.67 -8.95
N GLY A 112 20.36 3.63 -8.63
CA GLY A 112 21.14 3.53 -7.39
C GLY A 112 20.39 2.86 -6.22
N ILE A 113 19.17 2.41 -6.42
CA ILE A 113 18.38 1.71 -5.39
C ILE A 113 18.65 0.23 -5.45
N ARG A 114 19.10 -0.37 -4.36
CA ARG A 114 19.51 -1.78 -4.31
C ARG A 114 18.45 -2.71 -3.69
N SER A 115 17.47 -2.13 -3.03
CA SER A 115 16.38 -2.88 -2.36
C SER A 115 15.02 -2.39 -2.84
N PRO A 116 14.09 -3.29 -3.17
CA PRO A 116 12.69 -2.91 -3.27
C PRO A 116 12.15 -2.54 -1.89
N ALA A 117 11.05 -1.80 -1.82
CA ALA A 117 10.36 -1.48 -0.57
C ALA A 117 9.69 -2.72 0.04
N TYR A 118 9.30 -3.66 -0.80
CA TYR A 118 8.69 -4.96 -0.46
C TYR A 118 8.98 -5.98 -1.57
N GLN A 119 8.66 -7.26 -1.32
CA GLN A 119 8.76 -8.28 -2.36
C GLN A 119 7.80 -7.95 -3.51
N SER A 120 8.36 -7.76 -4.71
CA SER A 120 7.57 -7.43 -5.89
C SER A 120 6.59 -8.54 -6.25
N ILE A 121 5.38 -8.16 -6.61
CA ILE A 121 4.34 -9.03 -7.12
C ILE A 121 4.30 -8.89 -8.62
N ILE A 122 4.58 -9.97 -9.34
CA ILE A 122 4.44 -10.04 -10.80
C ILE A 122 3.49 -11.19 -11.09
N ALA A 123 2.24 -10.88 -11.34
CA ALA A 123 1.17 -11.87 -11.39
C ALA A 123 0.46 -11.87 -12.74
N ALA A 124 0.65 -12.95 -13.52
CA ALA A 124 0.03 -13.13 -14.82
C ALA A 124 -1.26 -13.95 -14.75
N GLY A 125 -2.28 -13.56 -15.50
CA GLY A 125 -3.55 -14.27 -15.62
C GLY A 125 -4.19 -14.54 -14.25
N GLY A 126 -4.49 -15.80 -13.93
CA GLY A 126 -5.13 -16.18 -12.66
C GLY A 126 -4.32 -15.89 -11.40
N ASN A 127 -3.00 -15.76 -11.49
CA ASN A 127 -2.14 -15.40 -10.36
C ASN A 127 -2.49 -14.00 -9.83
N ALA A 128 -2.93 -13.08 -10.70
CA ALA A 128 -3.37 -11.74 -10.34
C ALA A 128 -4.58 -11.72 -9.37
N CYS A 129 -5.30 -12.84 -9.22
CA CYS A 129 -6.35 -12.98 -8.23
C CYS A 129 -5.84 -13.39 -6.83
N THR A 130 -4.52 -13.52 -6.63
CA THR A 130 -3.88 -13.76 -5.33
C THR A 130 -3.21 -12.49 -4.87
N LEU A 131 -3.71 -11.86 -3.78
CA LEU A 131 -3.34 -10.51 -3.37
C LEU A 131 -1.83 -10.32 -3.19
N HIS A 132 -1.18 -11.25 -2.49
CA HIS A 132 0.27 -11.21 -2.23
C HIS A 132 0.97 -12.38 -2.95
N TYR A 133 0.85 -12.42 -4.26
CA TYR A 133 1.52 -13.42 -5.09
C TYR A 133 2.98 -13.03 -5.31
N ILE A 134 3.91 -13.75 -4.70
CA ILE A 134 5.35 -13.46 -4.70
C ILE A 134 6.20 -14.56 -5.36
N ASN A 135 5.58 -15.61 -5.89
CA ASN A 135 6.33 -16.70 -6.51
C ASN A 135 6.98 -16.29 -7.83
N ASN A 136 6.33 -15.41 -8.59
CA ASN A 136 6.83 -14.79 -9.82
C ASN A 136 7.46 -15.79 -10.81
N ASN A 137 6.91 -17.00 -10.94
CA ASN A 137 7.56 -18.11 -11.66
C ASN A 137 6.70 -18.75 -12.75
N SER A 138 5.55 -18.17 -13.06
CA SER A 138 4.67 -18.69 -14.12
C SER A 138 5.00 -18.11 -15.47
N GLU A 139 4.73 -18.89 -16.54
CA GLU A 139 4.77 -18.40 -17.92
C GLU A 139 3.60 -17.45 -18.19
N ILE A 140 3.90 -16.31 -18.80
CA ILE A 140 2.95 -15.29 -19.25
C ILE A 140 2.37 -15.74 -20.58
N LYS A 141 1.06 -15.94 -20.65
CA LYS A 141 0.39 -16.38 -21.88
C LYS A 141 -0.12 -15.20 -22.69
N ASP A 142 -0.27 -15.42 -24.00
CA ASP A 142 -0.94 -14.43 -24.85
C ASP A 142 -2.39 -14.20 -24.37
N GLY A 143 -2.75 -12.92 -24.22
CA GLY A 143 -4.05 -12.51 -23.71
C GLY A 143 -4.16 -12.44 -22.18
N ASP A 144 -3.15 -12.84 -21.39
CA ASP A 144 -3.15 -12.63 -19.95
C ASP A 144 -3.11 -11.14 -19.61
N LEU A 145 -3.81 -10.76 -18.54
CA LEU A 145 -3.51 -9.53 -17.80
C LEU A 145 -2.33 -9.81 -16.88
N ILE A 146 -1.44 -8.84 -16.76
CA ILE A 146 -0.30 -8.86 -15.84
C ILE A 146 -0.52 -7.76 -14.82
N LEU A 147 -0.63 -8.13 -13.57
CA LEU A 147 -0.64 -7.23 -12.44
C LEU A 147 0.79 -7.18 -11.88
N ILE A 148 1.39 -6.00 -11.91
CA ILE A 148 2.66 -5.72 -11.23
C ILE A 148 2.38 -4.79 -10.07
N ASP A 149 2.81 -5.19 -8.88
CA ASP A 149 2.80 -4.40 -7.67
C ASP A 149 4.23 -4.39 -7.12
N ALA A 150 4.92 -3.26 -7.31
CA ALA A 150 6.34 -3.17 -7.05
C ALA A 150 6.76 -1.71 -6.81
N GLY A 151 7.22 -1.45 -5.60
CA GLY A 151 7.78 -0.17 -5.19
C GLY A 151 9.25 -0.26 -4.79
N CYS A 152 9.93 0.85 -4.75
CA CYS A 152 11.32 0.95 -4.29
C CYS A 152 11.43 1.78 -3.01
N GLU A 153 12.57 1.66 -2.34
CA GLU A 153 12.89 2.44 -1.16
C GLU A 153 14.09 3.36 -1.44
N LEU A 154 13.86 4.67 -1.41
CA LEU A 154 14.90 5.69 -1.56
C LEU A 154 15.17 6.39 -0.21
N GLU A 155 16.39 6.27 0.32
CA GLU A 155 16.78 6.89 1.60
C GLU A 155 15.83 6.57 2.76
N GLY A 156 15.27 5.34 2.76
CA GLY A 156 14.32 4.86 3.75
C GLY A 156 12.85 5.17 3.42
N TYR A 157 12.53 5.93 2.37
CA TYR A 157 11.16 6.25 1.98
C TYR A 157 10.67 5.32 0.88
N ALA A 158 9.59 4.60 1.18
CA ALA A 158 8.94 3.68 0.28
C ALA A 158 8.12 4.39 -0.81
N SER A 159 7.97 3.74 -1.94
CA SER A 159 6.90 3.94 -2.91
C SER A 159 6.10 2.66 -3.05
N ASP A 160 4.84 2.78 -3.44
CA ASP A 160 3.91 1.67 -3.62
C ASP A 160 3.04 1.92 -4.84
N ILE A 161 3.16 1.09 -5.85
CA ILE A 161 2.46 1.30 -7.11
C ILE A 161 2.07 -0.02 -7.75
N THR A 162 0.80 -0.14 -8.12
CA THR A 162 0.30 -1.26 -8.93
C THR A 162 -0.19 -0.77 -10.28
N ARG A 163 0.20 -1.51 -11.31
CA ARG A 163 -0.36 -1.40 -12.68
C ARG A 163 -0.77 -2.77 -13.19
N THR A 164 -1.89 -2.79 -13.92
CA THR A 164 -2.37 -4.00 -14.60
C THR A 164 -2.49 -3.72 -16.09
N PHE A 165 -1.86 -4.55 -16.93
CA PHE A 165 -1.79 -4.36 -18.37
C PHE A 165 -1.78 -5.71 -19.13
N PRO A 166 -2.21 -5.75 -20.40
CA PRO A 166 -2.23 -6.99 -21.18
C PRO A 166 -0.85 -7.40 -21.69
N ALA A 167 -0.51 -8.68 -21.64
CA ALA A 167 0.78 -9.23 -22.08
C ALA A 167 1.14 -8.90 -23.53
N ASN A 168 0.14 -8.80 -24.41
CA ASN A 168 0.30 -8.53 -25.85
C ASN A 168 0.06 -7.05 -26.22
N GLY A 169 -0.14 -6.16 -25.23
CA GLY A 169 -0.33 -4.73 -25.43
C GLY A 169 -1.73 -4.31 -25.85
N LYS A 170 -2.72 -5.23 -25.84
CA LYS A 170 -4.11 -4.93 -26.21
C LYS A 170 -5.10 -5.57 -25.25
N TYR A 171 -5.95 -4.73 -24.64
CA TYR A 171 -7.05 -5.24 -23.82
C TYR A 171 -8.14 -5.86 -24.68
N THR A 172 -8.66 -7.01 -24.28
CA THR A 172 -9.93 -7.52 -24.82
C THR A 172 -11.10 -6.66 -24.32
N LYS A 173 -12.26 -6.78 -24.99
CA LYS A 173 -13.46 -6.02 -24.58
C LYS A 173 -13.81 -6.25 -23.09
N ILE A 174 -13.77 -7.49 -22.63
CA ILE A 174 -14.07 -7.86 -21.24
C ILE A 174 -13.03 -7.26 -20.30
N GLN A 175 -11.76 -7.37 -20.62
CA GLN A 175 -10.69 -6.75 -19.81
C GLN A 175 -10.83 -5.24 -19.75
N THR A 176 -11.19 -4.57 -20.85
CA THR A 176 -11.49 -3.14 -20.91
C THR A 176 -12.60 -2.77 -19.93
N ASP A 177 -13.71 -3.52 -19.93
CA ASP A 177 -14.87 -3.20 -19.10
C ASP A 177 -14.54 -3.32 -17.60
N PHE A 178 -13.87 -4.38 -17.19
CA PHE A 178 -13.42 -4.55 -15.79
C PHE A 178 -12.32 -3.57 -15.40
N TYR A 179 -11.37 -3.30 -16.29
CA TYR A 179 -10.31 -2.34 -16.04
C TYR A 179 -10.87 -0.93 -15.85
N GLN A 180 -11.80 -0.51 -16.71
CA GLN A 180 -12.44 0.79 -16.62
C GLN A 180 -13.22 0.94 -15.30
N MET A 181 -13.94 -0.09 -14.87
CA MET A 181 -14.62 -0.10 -13.57
C MET A 181 -13.64 0.18 -12.41
N VAL A 182 -12.48 -0.49 -12.39
CA VAL A 182 -11.47 -0.27 -11.34
C VAL A 182 -10.85 1.11 -11.44
N LEU A 183 -10.59 1.61 -12.65
CA LEU A 183 -10.07 2.96 -12.89
C LEU A 183 -11.07 4.03 -12.43
N ASP A 184 -12.35 3.83 -12.68
CA ASP A 184 -13.42 4.72 -12.22
C ASP A 184 -13.53 4.70 -10.68
N ALA A 185 -13.38 3.54 -10.05
CA ALA A 185 -13.33 3.40 -8.60
C ALA A 185 -12.13 4.16 -8.01
N GLN A 186 -10.94 4.04 -8.61
CA GLN A 186 -9.78 4.81 -8.19
C GLN A 186 -10.00 6.32 -8.36
N SER A 187 -10.59 6.73 -9.48
CA SER A 187 -10.89 8.13 -9.75
C SER A 187 -11.91 8.71 -8.75
N ALA A 188 -12.88 7.89 -8.32
CA ALA A 188 -13.84 8.27 -7.29
C ALA A 188 -13.15 8.44 -5.92
N ALA A 189 -12.26 7.52 -5.54
CA ALA A 189 -11.48 7.60 -4.31
C ALA A 189 -10.58 8.85 -4.30
N LEU A 190 -9.84 9.11 -5.37
CA LEU A 190 -8.94 10.26 -5.48
C LEU A 190 -9.67 11.60 -5.26
N LYS A 191 -10.92 11.73 -5.73
CA LYS A 191 -11.73 12.94 -5.52
C LYS A 191 -12.04 13.21 -4.04
N MET A 192 -11.98 12.18 -3.19
CA MET A 192 -12.17 12.28 -1.75
C MET A 192 -10.87 12.54 -0.98
N ILE A 193 -9.71 12.67 -1.66
CA ILE A 193 -8.44 12.99 -1.01
C ILE A 193 -8.30 14.51 -0.92
N SER A 194 -8.74 15.07 0.21
CA SER A 194 -8.54 16.47 0.57
C SER A 194 -8.77 16.70 2.06
N THR A 195 -8.41 17.88 2.55
CA THR A 195 -8.60 18.28 3.95
C THR A 195 -10.07 18.37 4.39
N LYS A 196 -11.02 18.25 3.47
CA LYS A 196 -12.46 18.25 3.76
C LYS A 196 -13.00 16.86 4.12
N HIS A 197 -12.22 15.82 3.91
CA HIS A 197 -12.62 14.42 4.01
C HIS A 197 -11.85 13.68 5.10
N HIS A 198 -12.38 12.52 5.47
CA HIS A 198 -11.80 11.62 6.46
C HIS A 198 -11.26 10.36 5.79
N TRP A 199 -10.38 9.66 6.48
CA TRP A 199 -9.69 8.45 5.99
C TRP A 199 -10.58 7.41 5.29
N ASN A 200 -11.80 7.20 5.76
CA ASN A 200 -12.67 6.15 5.21
C ASN A 200 -13.39 6.54 3.92
N GLU A 201 -13.59 7.83 3.68
CA GLU A 201 -14.42 8.32 2.56
C GLU A 201 -13.86 7.93 1.17
N PRO A 202 -12.53 7.94 0.91
CA PRO A 202 -11.98 7.40 -0.34
C PRO A 202 -12.33 5.93 -0.57
N HIS A 203 -12.29 5.09 0.49
CA HIS A 203 -12.67 3.69 0.38
C HIS A 203 -14.16 3.53 0.08
N GLU A 204 -15.03 4.28 0.74
CA GLU A 204 -16.47 4.22 0.51
C GLU A 204 -16.83 4.66 -0.91
N ALA A 205 -16.16 5.69 -1.43
CA ALA A 205 -16.34 6.15 -2.80
C ALA A 205 -15.92 5.09 -3.84
N ALA A 206 -14.75 4.47 -3.67
CA ALA A 206 -14.29 3.39 -4.53
C ALA A 206 -15.22 2.17 -4.47
N LEU A 207 -15.60 1.76 -3.26
CA LEU A 207 -16.46 0.61 -3.03
C LEU A 207 -17.85 0.80 -3.65
N SER A 208 -18.41 2.01 -3.59
CA SER A 208 -19.68 2.32 -4.23
C SER A 208 -19.65 2.06 -5.75
N VAL A 209 -18.57 2.47 -6.43
CA VAL A 209 -18.39 2.24 -7.87
C VAL A 209 -18.21 0.74 -8.16
N LEU A 210 -17.38 0.05 -7.36
CA LEU A 210 -17.15 -1.39 -7.53
C LEU A 210 -18.44 -2.21 -7.34
N ILE A 211 -19.25 -1.89 -6.33
CA ILE A 211 -20.53 -2.58 -6.09
C ILE A 211 -21.49 -2.39 -7.27
N ASP A 212 -21.59 -1.18 -7.79
CA ASP A 212 -22.43 -0.94 -8.97
C ASP A 212 -21.93 -1.75 -10.18
N GLY A 213 -20.62 -1.75 -10.44
CA GLY A 213 -20.05 -2.55 -11.50
C GLY A 213 -20.26 -4.05 -11.30
N PHE A 214 -20.11 -4.58 -10.08
CA PHE A 214 -20.39 -6.01 -9.81
C PHE A 214 -21.86 -6.37 -10.04
N ARG A 215 -22.79 -5.45 -9.81
CA ARG A 215 -24.21 -5.64 -10.16
C ARG A 215 -24.42 -5.63 -11.67
N ASP A 216 -23.83 -4.67 -12.37
CA ASP A 216 -23.96 -4.55 -13.83
C ASP A 216 -23.40 -5.77 -14.57
N PHE A 217 -22.32 -6.37 -14.06
CA PHE A 217 -21.76 -7.64 -14.57
C PHE A 217 -22.51 -8.88 -14.06
N GLY A 218 -23.54 -8.71 -13.22
CA GLY A 218 -24.29 -9.83 -12.65
C GLY A 218 -23.55 -10.67 -11.62
N LEU A 219 -22.43 -10.17 -11.10
CA LEU A 219 -21.61 -10.84 -10.07
C LEU A 219 -22.21 -10.75 -8.67
N CYS A 220 -22.90 -9.65 -8.36
CA CYS A 220 -23.65 -9.45 -7.12
C CYS A 220 -25.14 -9.21 -7.44
N GLN A 221 -26.01 -9.72 -6.57
CA GLN A 221 -27.47 -9.55 -6.67
C GLN A 221 -27.98 -8.72 -5.49
N GLY A 222 -29.01 -7.90 -5.72
CA GLY A 222 -29.62 -7.06 -4.71
C GLY A 222 -29.39 -5.56 -4.90
N SER A 223 -29.81 -4.76 -3.93
CA SER A 223 -29.53 -3.32 -3.89
C SER A 223 -28.06 -3.07 -3.48
N ARG A 224 -27.54 -1.84 -3.69
CA ARG A 224 -26.19 -1.48 -3.25
C ARG A 224 -26.06 -1.64 -1.74
N GLU A 225 -27.07 -1.22 -1.00
CA GLU A 225 -27.14 -1.29 0.46
C GLU A 225 -27.07 -2.74 0.94
N GLU A 226 -27.86 -3.64 0.34
CA GLU A 226 -27.86 -5.08 0.68
C GLU A 226 -26.50 -5.73 0.40
N ILE A 227 -25.87 -5.42 -0.73
CA ILE A 227 -24.53 -5.94 -1.07
C ILE A 227 -23.48 -5.42 -0.10
N TYR A 228 -23.57 -4.16 0.30
CA TYR A 228 -22.67 -3.54 1.27
C TYR A 228 -22.85 -4.20 2.66
N GLU A 229 -24.06 -4.27 3.18
CA GLU A 229 -24.38 -4.84 4.49
C GLU A 229 -24.05 -6.32 4.61
N THR A 230 -24.36 -7.10 3.60
CA THR A 230 -24.03 -8.54 3.57
C THR A 230 -22.55 -8.82 3.31
N GLY A 231 -21.83 -7.85 2.75
CA GLY A 231 -20.44 -8.00 2.34
C GLY A 231 -20.27 -8.91 1.11
N ALA A 232 -21.28 -9.10 0.29
CA ALA A 232 -21.23 -9.97 -0.90
C ALA A 232 -20.13 -9.52 -1.90
N TYR A 233 -19.84 -8.23 -1.97
CA TYR A 233 -18.73 -7.68 -2.78
C TYR A 233 -17.35 -8.23 -2.40
N LYS A 234 -17.16 -8.72 -1.17
CA LYS A 234 -15.87 -9.24 -0.67
C LYS A 234 -15.42 -10.51 -1.39
N GLU A 235 -16.30 -11.17 -2.13
CA GLU A 235 -15.91 -12.28 -3.02
C GLU A 235 -14.98 -11.78 -4.15
N PHE A 236 -15.14 -10.50 -4.57
CA PHE A 236 -14.42 -9.91 -5.71
C PHE A 236 -13.50 -8.75 -5.31
N TYR A 237 -13.72 -8.13 -4.15
CA TYR A 237 -12.88 -7.06 -3.59
C TYR A 237 -12.83 -7.17 -2.07
N MET A 238 -11.72 -7.70 -1.53
CA MET A 238 -11.61 -8.14 -0.14
C MET A 238 -10.63 -7.33 0.71
N HIS A 239 -10.01 -6.29 0.18
CA HIS A 239 -9.07 -5.42 0.92
C HIS A 239 -9.55 -3.98 1.01
N ARG A 240 -8.83 -3.16 1.76
CA ARG A 240 -9.07 -1.71 1.85
C ARG A 240 -8.50 -1.02 0.61
N THR A 241 -8.96 0.22 0.37
CA THR A 241 -8.52 1.03 -0.78
C THR A 241 -7.20 1.77 -0.51
N GLY A 242 -6.55 1.55 0.63
CA GLY A 242 -5.28 2.19 0.91
C GLY A 242 -4.80 2.04 2.35
N HIS A 243 -3.57 2.49 2.57
CA HIS A 243 -2.88 2.59 3.85
C HIS A 243 -1.97 3.82 3.87
N TRP A 244 -1.46 4.20 5.06
CA TRP A 244 -0.42 5.22 5.16
C TRP A 244 0.86 4.71 4.51
N LEU A 245 1.63 5.64 3.93
CA LEU A 245 2.90 5.37 3.24
C LEU A 245 3.97 6.34 3.75
N GLY A 246 5.21 5.88 3.89
CA GLY A 246 6.32 6.72 4.34
C GLY A 246 7.63 5.96 4.49
N LEU A 247 8.18 5.93 5.71
CA LEU A 247 9.37 5.15 6.06
C LEU A 247 9.12 3.63 6.00
N ASP A 248 7.88 3.22 6.15
CA ASP A 248 7.45 1.86 5.89
C ASP A 248 6.38 1.89 4.78
N VAL A 249 6.25 0.79 4.04
CA VAL A 249 5.18 0.64 3.03
C VAL A 249 3.81 0.75 3.70
N HIS A 250 3.59 -0.03 4.76
CA HIS A 250 2.48 0.14 5.68
C HIS A 250 2.94 1.03 6.83
N ASP A 251 2.93 2.34 6.59
CA ASP A 251 3.52 3.31 7.51
C ASP A 251 2.71 3.47 8.80
N ALA A 252 3.42 3.92 9.84
CA ALA A 252 2.88 4.19 11.15
C ALA A 252 1.82 5.31 11.11
N GLY A 253 0.83 5.19 11.99
CA GLY A 253 -0.24 6.17 12.14
C GLY A 253 -1.58 5.51 12.39
N GLU A 254 -2.32 6.05 13.35
CA GLU A 254 -3.67 5.54 13.60
C GLU A 254 -4.65 6.05 12.52
N TYR A 255 -5.60 5.20 12.16
CA TYR A 255 -6.66 5.52 11.19
C TYR A 255 -7.88 6.19 11.84
N LYS A 256 -8.01 6.04 13.16
CA LYS A 256 -9.09 6.62 13.96
C LYS A 256 -8.52 7.43 15.12
N ASN A 257 -9.28 8.41 15.58
CA ASN A 257 -8.97 9.14 16.81
C ASN A 257 -9.42 8.35 18.07
N VAL A 258 -9.14 8.89 19.25
CA VAL A 258 -9.52 8.31 20.54
C VAL A 258 -11.05 8.14 20.67
N SER A 259 -11.83 8.99 20.02
CA SER A 259 -13.31 8.89 19.97
C SER A 259 -13.81 7.85 18.96
N LYS A 260 -12.91 7.07 18.33
CA LYS A 260 -13.19 6.05 17.31
C LYS A 260 -13.74 6.62 15.99
N GLU A 261 -13.64 7.91 15.77
CA GLU A 261 -13.97 8.56 14.51
C GLU A 261 -12.79 8.44 13.53
N TRP A 262 -13.08 8.32 12.24
CA TRP A 262 -12.06 8.30 11.22
C TRP A 262 -11.27 9.61 11.20
N LYS A 263 -9.94 9.48 11.09
CA LYS A 263 -9.02 10.61 11.11
C LYS A 263 -9.27 11.51 9.90
N GLN A 264 -9.37 12.82 10.12
CA GLN A 264 -9.46 13.81 9.05
C GLN A 264 -8.12 13.88 8.31
N LEU A 265 -8.17 13.92 6.98
CA LEU A 265 -6.99 14.06 6.15
C LEU A 265 -6.38 15.46 6.34
N LYS A 266 -5.05 15.53 6.43
CA LYS A 266 -4.31 16.77 6.63
C LYS A 266 -3.18 16.90 5.60
N PRO A 267 -2.78 18.12 5.24
CA PRO A 267 -1.62 18.34 4.36
C PRO A 267 -0.38 17.67 4.93
N GLY A 268 0.42 17.05 4.07
CA GLY A 268 1.61 16.28 4.44
C GLY A 268 1.34 14.81 4.75
N MET A 269 0.09 14.37 4.85
CA MET A 269 -0.23 12.94 4.89
C MET A 269 -0.02 12.30 3.51
N THR A 270 0.58 11.11 3.49
CA THR A 270 0.76 10.29 2.29
C THR A 270 0.09 8.94 2.47
N LEU A 271 -0.60 8.48 1.43
CA LEU A 271 -1.38 7.24 1.45
C LEU A 271 -1.44 6.61 0.06
N THR A 272 -1.72 5.31 0.00
CA THR A 272 -2.03 4.62 -1.26
C THR A 272 -3.50 4.73 -1.62
N VAL A 273 -3.82 4.63 -2.92
CA VAL A 273 -5.19 4.51 -3.44
C VAL A 273 -5.21 3.37 -4.45
N GLU A 274 -5.69 2.20 -4.00
CA GLU A 274 -5.46 0.90 -4.63
C GLU A 274 -6.72 0.03 -4.79
N PRO A 275 -7.84 0.50 -5.35
CA PRO A 275 -8.97 -0.38 -5.60
C PRO A 275 -8.61 -1.50 -6.57
N GLY A 276 -9.33 -2.63 -6.46
CA GLY A 276 -9.10 -3.79 -7.31
C GLY A 276 -10.35 -4.63 -7.55
N CYS A 277 -10.22 -5.61 -8.43
CA CYS A 277 -11.23 -6.60 -8.74
C CYS A 277 -10.55 -7.94 -9.04
N TYR A 278 -10.98 -9.02 -8.39
CA TYR A 278 -10.32 -10.33 -8.46
C TYR A 278 -11.34 -11.43 -8.67
N ILE A 279 -11.45 -11.92 -9.92
CA ILE A 279 -12.46 -12.89 -10.31
C ILE A 279 -11.83 -14.27 -10.47
N ARG A 280 -11.97 -15.07 -9.43
CA ARG A 280 -11.50 -16.46 -9.42
C ARG A 280 -12.50 -17.37 -10.13
N PRO A 281 -12.06 -18.50 -10.71
CA PRO A 281 -12.96 -19.54 -11.22
C PRO A 281 -13.96 -20.00 -10.18
N SER A 282 -15.26 -19.90 -10.50
CA SER A 282 -16.35 -20.30 -9.64
C SER A 282 -17.54 -20.71 -10.49
N SER A 283 -18.36 -21.65 -10.02
CA SER A 283 -19.60 -22.06 -10.69
C SER A 283 -20.67 -20.95 -10.73
N LYS A 284 -20.49 -19.89 -9.92
CA LYS A 284 -21.40 -18.74 -9.85
C LYS A 284 -21.01 -17.61 -10.80
N VAL A 285 -19.84 -17.70 -11.42
CA VAL A 285 -19.27 -16.64 -12.25
C VAL A 285 -19.15 -17.13 -13.70
N PRO A 286 -19.57 -16.35 -14.70
CA PRO A 286 -19.35 -16.67 -16.11
C PRO A 286 -17.89 -16.97 -16.41
N LYS A 287 -17.64 -18.03 -17.19
CA LYS A 287 -16.25 -18.49 -17.47
C LYS A 287 -15.40 -17.43 -18.17
N GLU A 288 -16.03 -16.57 -18.95
CA GLU A 288 -15.38 -15.47 -19.64
C GLU A 288 -14.78 -14.41 -18.72
N PHE A 289 -15.21 -14.35 -17.44
CA PHE A 289 -14.67 -13.44 -16.44
C PHE A 289 -13.57 -14.07 -15.56
N TRP A 290 -13.36 -15.39 -15.68
CA TRP A 290 -12.39 -16.08 -14.84
C TRP A 290 -10.97 -15.57 -15.04
N ASN A 291 -10.23 -15.54 -13.96
CA ASN A 291 -8.81 -15.13 -13.92
C ASN A 291 -8.58 -13.65 -14.28
N ILE A 292 -9.59 -12.80 -14.15
CA ILE A 292 -9.43 -11.36 -14.24
C ILE A 292 -9.05 -10.86 -12.85
N GLY A 293 -7.78 -10.47 -12.69
CA GLY A 293 -7.25 -9.79 -11.50
C GLY A 293 -6.73 -8.42 -11.92
N ILE A 294 -7.28 -7.36 -11.32
CA ILE A 294 -6.94 -5.97 -11.62
C ILE A 294 -6.78 -5.21 -10.33
N ARG A 295 -5.66 -4.50 -10.17
CA ARG A 295 -5.44 -3.44 -9.17
C ARG A 295 -4.81 -2.26 -9.88
N ILE A 296 -5.25 -1.06 -9.53
CA ILE A 296 -4.67 0.20 -10.01
C ILE A 296 -4.38 1.02 -8.76
N GLU A 297 -3.12 1.31 -8.53
CA GLU A 297 -2.64 1.94 -7.32
C GLU A 297 -1.73 3.11 -7.59
N ASP A 298 -1.93 4.17 -6.83
CA ASP A 298 -1.06 5.33 -6.80
C ASP A 298 -0.71 5.74 -5.38
N ASP A 299 0.51 6.26 -5.20
CA ASP A 299 0.92 7.04 -4.04
C ASP A 299 0.33 8.44 -4.12
N VAL A 300 -0.28 8.90 -3.06
CA VAL A 300 -1.00 10.18 -3.03
C VAL A 300 -0.60 11.00 -1.80
N LEU A 301 -0.18 12.24 -2.05
CA LEU A 301 0.07 13.25 -1.03
C LEU A 301 -1.18 14.13 -0.85
N VAL A 302 -1.63 14.29 0.38
CA VAL A 302 -2.65 15.29 0.73
C VAL A 302 -2.01 16.68 0.74
N THR A 303 -2.58 17.61 -0.02
CA THR A 303 -2.13 19.00 -0.09
C THR A 303 -3.13 19.95 0.55
N GLN A 304 -2.78 21.24 0.66
CA GLN A 304 -3.68 22.26 1.22
C GLN A 304 -4.98 22.37 0.41
N ASP A 305 -4.90 22.26 -0.92
CA ASP A 305 -6.00 22.51 -1.85
C ASP A 305 -6.62 21.22 -2.44
N GLY A 306 -6.11 20.04 -2.04
CA GLY A 306 -6.59 18.77 -2.57
C GLY A 306 -5.54 17.66 -2.39
N HIS A 307 -5.02 17.12 -3.50
CA HIS A 307 -4.00 16.08 -3.49
C HIS A 307 -3.05 16.16 -4.68
N GLU A 308 -1.90 15.51 -4.53
CA GLU A 308 -0.92 15.26 -5.59
C GLU A 308 -0.72 13.75 -5.76
N VAL A 309 -0.89 13.22 -6.97
CA VAL A 309 -0.53 11.84 -7.31
C VAL A 309 0.98 11.80 -7.59
N LEU A 310 1.74 11.11 -6.75
CA LEU A 310 3.20 11.04 -6.85
C LEU A 310 3.66 10.11 -7.98
N THR A 311 2.90 9.05 -8.27
CA THR A 311 3.17 8.01 -9.27
C THR A 311 2.60 8.31 -10.67
N LYS A 312 2.24 9.57 -10.94
CA LYS A 312 1.58 10.03 -12.17
C LYS A 312 2.37 9.78 -13.47
N GLU A 313 3.67 9.50 -13.40
CA GLU A 313 4.51 9.23 -14.57
C GLU A 313 4.29 7.83 -15.17
N SER A 314 3.64 6.92 -14.45
CA SER A 314 3.22 5.63 -14.98
C SER A 314 1.77 5.72 -15.47
N PRO A 315 1.52 5.44 -16.77
CA PRO A 315 0.18 5.55 -17.36
C PRO A 315 -0.80 4.57 -16.69
N LYS A 316 -2.06 4.96 -16.63
CA LYS A 316 -3.14 4.14 -16.08
C LYS A 316 -4.45 4.17 -16.88
N THR A 317 -4.58 5.00 -17.92
CA THR A 317 -5.71 4.87 -18.84
C THR A 317 -5.41 3.80 -19.87
N ILE A 318 -6.44 3.11 -20.36
CA ILE A 318 -6.32 2.06 -21.38
C ILE A 318 -5.54 2.57 -22.59
N GLU A 319 -5.94 3.73 -23.10
CA GLU A 319 -5.32 4.33 -24.29
C GLU A 319 -3.83 4.64 -24.07
N SER A 320 -3.48 5.16 -22.87
CA SER A 320 -2.10 5.53 -22.57
C SER A 320 -1.20 4.32 -22.33
N ILE A 321 -1.73 3.24 -21.76
CA ILE A 321 -1.02 1.95 -21.59
C ILE A 321 -0.81 1.32 -22.96
N GLU A 322 -1.85 1.18 -23.78
CA GLU A 322 -1.73 0.63 -25.12
C GLU A 322 -0.79 1.44 -26.01
N ALA A 323 -0.81 2.78 -25.89
CA ALA A 323 0.12 3.65 -26.62
C ALA A 323 1.58 3.46 -26.17
N LEU A 324 1.83 3.29 -24.84
CA LEU A 324 3.16 3.03 -24.31
C LEU A 324 3.71 1.67 -24.76
N MET A 325 2.84 0.67 -24.90
CA MET A 325 3.18 -0.70 -25.30
C MET A 325 3.22 -0.88 -26.81
N ALA A 326 2.68 0.06 -27.59
CA ALA A 326 2.73 -0.01 -29.07
C ALA A 326 4.20 0.01 -29.53
N LYS A 327 4.57 -1.00 -30.35
CA LYS A 327 5.90 -1.16 -30.93
C LYS A 327 5.94 -0.65 -32.34
#